data_709f28f4bebb8137792477d8516af6cf
#
_entry.id   709f28f4bebb8137792477d8516af6cf
#
_cell.length_a   1.000
_cell.length_b   1.000
_cell.length_c   1.000
_cell.angle_alpha   90.00
_cell.angle_beta   90.00
_cell.angle_gamma   90.00
#
_symmetry.space_group_name_H-M   'P 1'
#
loop_
_entity.id
_entity.type
_entity.pdbx_description
1 polymer ?
#
loop_
_entity_poly.entity_id
_entity_poly.type
_entity_poly.pdbx_seq_one_letter_code
_entity_poly.pdbx_strand_id
1 'polypeptide(L)'
;ELWHQWSGNLVTMKWWNDLWLNESFATYMAFKAINHYFPEWMAWDFYLDRTLGALEQDSLKSTHPISVNVKSPNEIEEIFDSISYEKGGRVLRMIDNFLGEENFRKGVASYLNEFKYKNAISEDFWKHLSRVSKIPVKEIANSWIKQKGYPLVKISEKNSEIFVEQEPFQEYFKGKKWTIPLTVQTADGVEKILFREKKIRIKLKSEFFKANHNQSGFFRVKYSPENLRKIENLIKQKKFNSLDLFGIENDLFN
;
A
#
# COMPACT_ATOMS: atom_id res chain seq x y z
N GLU A 1 1.86 1.06 20.38
CA GLU A 1 1.47 0.33 21.61
C GLU A 1 -0.05 0.40 21.87
N LEU A 2 -0.69 1.58 21.89
CA LEU A 2 -2.14 1.67 22.20
C LEU A 2 -3.01 0.77 21.31
N TRP A 3 -2.70 0.66 20.03
CA TRP A 3 -3.48 -0.16 19.11
C TRP A 3 -3.38 -1.66 19.39
N HIS A 4 -2.31 -2.13 20.01
CA HIS A 4 -2.18 -3.54 20.40
C HIS A 4 -3.26 -4.00 21.38
N GLN A 5 -3.95 -3.08 22.07
CA GLN A 5 -5.10 -3.44 22.89
C GLN A 5 -6.25 -4.04 22.07
N TRP A 6 -6.39 -3.66 20.79
CA TRP A 6 -7.37 -4.23 19.88
C TRP A 6 -6.80 -5.33 19.00
N SER A 7 -5.68 -5.04 18.31
CA SER A 7 -5.00 -6.00 17.43
C SER A 7 -3.78 -6.56 18.17
N GLY A 8 -3.97 -7.69 18.77
CA GLY A 8 -3.04 -8.37 19.69
C GLY A 8 -3.75 -8.88 20.92
N ASN A 9 -4.40 -7.99 21.71
CA ASN A 9 -5.04 -8.37 22.98
C ASN A 9 -6.51 -8.75 22.80
N LEU A 10 -7.34 -7.85 22.23
CA LEU A 10 -8.76 -8.11 22.05
C LEU A 10 -9.01 -9.21 20.99
N VAL A 11 -8.28 -9.14 19.88
CA VAL A 11 -8.23 -10.15 18.82
C VAL A 11 -6.78 -10.53 18.62
N THR A 12 -6.45 -11.80 18.87
CA THR A 12 -5.10 -12.31 18.76
C THR A 12 -4.94 -13.10 17.45
N MET A 13 -3.81 -12.97 16.77
CA MET A 13 -3.49 -13.84 15.64
C MET A 13 -3.54 -15.31 16.05
N LYS A 14 -3.99 -16.19 15.16
CA LYS A 14 -4.05 -17.63 15.42
C LYS A 14 -2.67 -18.28 15.49
N TRP A 15 -1.74 -17.77 14.69
CA TRP A 15 -0.35 -18.22 14.63
C TRP A 15 0.56 -17.10 14.12
N TRP A 16 1.84 -17.21 14.33
CA TRP A 16 2.88 -16.26 13.97
C TRP A 16 2.97 -15.92 12.47
N ASN A 17 2.43 -16.76 11.60
CA ASN A 17 2.32 -16.45 10.16
C ASN A 17 1.62 -15.12 9.89
N ASP A 18 0.75 -14.71 10.77
CA ASP A 18 -0.05 -13.49 10.70
C ASP A 18 0.42 -12.42 11.70
N LEU A 19 1.71 -12.45 12.13
CA LEU A 19 2.31 -11.44 13.02
C LEU A 19 2.01 -10.01 12.54
N TRP A 20 2.02 -9.80 11.26
CA TRP A 20 1.72 -8.52 10.63
C TRP A 20 0.31 -7.98 10.98
N LEU A 21 -0.68 -8.83 11.28
CA LEU A 21 -2.00 -8.38 11.77
C LEU A 21 -1.90 -7.57 13.08
N ASN A 22 -0.89 -7.82 13.88
CA ASN A 22 -0.62 -7.05 15.07
C ASN A 22 0.29 -5.86 14.73
N GLU A 23 1.47 -6.12 14.20
CA GLU A 23 2.55 -5.15 14.05
C GLU A 23 2.29 -4.12 12.94
N SER A 24 1.91 -4.58 11.75
CA SER A 24 1.56 -3.66 10.65
C SER A 24 0.34 -2.82 10.99
N PHE A 25 -0.65 -3.43 11.65
CA PHE A 25 -1.88 -2.74 12.02
C PHE A 25 -1.59 -1.66 13.07
N ALA A 26 -0.82 -2.00 14.12
CA ALA A 26 -0.43 -1.05 15.14
C ALA A 26 0.39 0.12 14.55
N THR A 27 1.34 -0.19 13.66
CA THR A 27 2.13 0.82 12.95
C THR A 27 1.23 1.75 12.13
N TYR A 28 0.38 1.20 11.27
CA TYR A 28 -0.51 1.99 10.42
C TYR A 28 -1.44 2.88 11.25
N MET A 29 -2.10 2.32 12.26
CA MET A 29 -3.05 3.06 13.09
C MET A 29 -2.39 4.12 13.95
N ALA A 30 -1.13 3.93 14.37
CA ALA A 30 -0.37 4.96 15.07
C ALA A 30 -0.19 6.19 14.18
N PHE A 31 0.29 6.02 12.94
CA PHE A 31 0.44 7.13 11.99
C PHE A 31 -0.89 7.77 11.61
N LYS A 32 -1.95 6.96 11.44
CA LYS A 32 -3.29 7.47 11.15
C LYS A 32 -3.83 8.32 12.30
N ALA A 33 -3.66 7.88 13.54
CA ALA A 33 -4.09 8.61 14.74
C ALA A 33 -3.27 9.91 14.91
N ILE A 34 -1.95 9.85 14.78
CA ILE A 34 -1.09 11.05 14.87
C ILE A 34 -1.49 12.07 13.81
N ASN A 35 -1.67 11.64 12.56
CA ASN A 35 -2.08 12.54 11.49
C ASN A 35 -3.48 13.16 11.71
N HIS A 36 -4.38 12.43 12.39
CA HIS A 36 -5.72 12.95 12.71
C HIS A 36 -5.70 14.00 13.82
N TYR A 37 -4.96 13.74 14.91
CA TYR A 37 -4.94 14.60 16.09
C TYR A 37 -3.88 15.71 16.03
N PHE A 38 -2.81 15.51 15.28
CA PHE A 38 -1.65 16.40 15.15
C PHE A 38 -1.22 16.50 13.69
N PRO A 39 -2.08 17.04 12.78
CA PRO A 39 -1.78 17.10 11.34
C PRO A 39 -0.52 17.91 11.02
N GLU A 40 -0.17 18.89 11.87
CA GLU A 40 1.03 19.72 11.75
C GLU A 40 2.33 18.94 11.95
N TRP A 41 2.27 17.72 12.52
CA TRP A 41 3.45 16.87 12.68
C TRP A 41 3.81 16.11 11.39
N MET A 42 3.00 16.25 10.34
CA MET A 42 3.27 15.65 9.03
C MET A 42 3.59 14.14 9.12
N ALA A 43 2.81 13.39 9.90
CA ALA A 43 3.08 12.00 10.22
C ALA A 43 3.23 11.10 8.98
N TRP A 44 2.51 11.39 7.90
CA TRP A 44 2.62 10.63 6.66
C TRP A 44 3.95 10.84 5.93
N ASP A 45 4.59 12.00 6.06
CA ASP A 45 5.91 12.27 5.50
C ASP A 45 6.97 11.42 6.21
N PHE A 46 6.94 11.36 7.54
CA PHE A 46 7.78 10.43 8.31
C PHE A 46 7.52 8.96 7.96
N TYR A 47 6.26 8.59 7.78
CA TYR A 47 5.93 7.22 7.39
C TYR A 47 6.41 6.87 5.97
N LEU A 48 6.45 7.85 5.08
CA LEU A 48 7.00 7.67 3.74
C LEU A 48 8.51 7.41 3.80
N ASP A 49 9.25 8.16 4.59
CA ASP A 49 10.69 7.95 4.80
C ASP A 49 10.99 6.52 5.29
N ARG A 50 10.30 6.05 6.33
CA ARG A 50 10.41 4.66 6.80
C ARG A 50 10.06 3.64 5.71
N THR A 51 9.10 3.96 4.87
CA THR A 51 8.70 3.09 3.75
C THR A 51 9.82 2.90 2.73
N LEU A 52 10.69 3.89 2.54
CA LEU A 52 11.82 3.76 1.61
C LEU A 52 12.78 2.64 2.05
N GLY A 53 13.11 2.56 3.34
CA GLY A 53 13.90 1.45 3.88
C GLY A 53 13.24 0.08 3.64
N ALA A 54 11.92 0.00 3.77
CA ALA A 54 11.18 -1.23 3.46
C ALA A 54 11.20 -1.57 1.95
N LEU A 55 11.12 -0.57 1.06
CA LEU A 55 11.27 -0.79 -0.39
C LEU A 55 12.68 -1.29 -0.74
N GLU A 56 13.72 -0.74 -0.11
CA GLU A 56 15.10 -1.20 -0.29
C GLU A 56 15.26 -2.64 0.17
N GLN A 57 14.80 -2.98 1.38
CA GLN A 57 14.84 -4.35 1.90
C GLN A 57 14.05 -5.31 1.00
N ASP A 58 12.84 -4.93 0.57
CA ASP A 58 11.99 -5.78 -0.26
C ASP A 58 12.48 -5.90 -1.73
N SER A 59 13.45 -5.09 -2.11
CA SER A 59 14.15 -5.22 -3.39
C SER A 59 15.23 -6.31 -3.39
N LEU A 60 15.62 -6.84 -2.24
CA LEU A 60 16.68 -7.83 -2.12
C LEU A 60 16.17 -9.26 -2.40
N LYS A 61 17.05 -10.14 -2.89
CA LYS A 61 16.73 -11.58 -3.05
C LYS A 61 16.41 -12.26 -1.74
N SER A 62 17.06 -11.82 -0.67
CA SER A 62 16.89 -12.33 0.71
C SER A 62 15.59 -11.93 1.37
N THR A 63 14.83 -10.98 0.81
CA THR A 63 13.54 -10.56 1.38
C THR A 63 12.55 -11.72 1.54
N HIS A 64 11.52 -11.53 2.32
CA HIS A 64 10.44 -12.49 2.55
C HIS A 64 9.05 -11.87 2.28
N PRO A 65 7.99 -12.68 2.10
CA PRO A 65 6.63 -12.16 2.04
C PRO A 65 6.20 -11.65 3.43
N ILE A 66 5.20 -10.78 3.50
CA ILE A 66 4.64 -10.30 4.78
C ILE A 66 4.10 -11.47 5.61
N SER A 67 3.34 -12.38 4.97
CA SER A 67 2.86 -13.61 5.59
C SER A 67 3.88 -14.72 5.35
N VAL A 68 4.61 -15.09 6.39
CA VAL A 68 5.65 -16.14 6.38
C VAL A 68 5.12 -17.40 7.04
N ASN A 69 5.45 -18.56 6.51
CA ASN A 69 5.12 -19.82 7.16
C ASN A 69 6.13 -20.12 8.29
N VAL A 70 5.79 -19.73 9.52
CA VAL A 70 6.62 -19.94 10.71
C VAL A 70 6.40 -21.36 11.24
N LYS A 71 7.47 -22.18 11.26
CA LYS A 71 7.44 -23.58 11.68
C LYS A 71 7.97 -23.78 13.09
N SER A 72 8.86 -22.90 13.54
CA SER A 72 9.51 -23.02 14.84
C SER A 72 9.66 -21.66 15.53
N PRO A 73 9.78 -21.63 16.87
CA PRO A 73 10.01 -20.38 17.62
C PRO A 73 11.26 -19.62 17.20
N ASN A 74 12.31 -20.31 16.75
CA ASN A 74 13.57 -19.68 16.33
C ASN A 74 13.43 -18.81 15.08
N GLU A 75 12.41 -19.06 14.25
CA GLU A 75 12.11 -18.28 13.04
C GLU A 75 11.33 -16.99 13.35
N ILE A 76 10.81 -16.85 14.59
CA ILE A 76 9.95 -15.71 14.94
C ILE A 76 10.74 -14.41 14.94
N GLU A 77 11.96 -14.40 15.50
CA GLU A 77 12.77 -13.17 15.59
C GLU A 77 13.12 -12.60 14.21
N GLU A 78 13.28 -13.46 13.21
CA GLU A 78 13.66 -13.07 11.84
C GLU A 78 12.57 -12.29 11.10
N ILE A 79 11.31 -12.38 11.54
CA ILE A 79 10.18 -11.71 10.90
C ILE A 79 9.77 -10.39 11.58
N PHE A 80 10.47 -9.95 12.62
CA PHE A 80 10.31 -8.63 13.23
C PHE A 80 11.17 -7.59 12.51
N ASP A 81 10.80 -7.26 11.29
CA ASP A 81 11.57 -6.39 10.41
C ASP A 81 10.67 -5.38 9.64
N SER A 82 11.27 -4.56 8.78
CA SER A 82 10.53 -3.53 8.05
C SER A 82 9.50 -4.11 7.04
N ILE A 83 9.60 -5.39 6.68
CA ILE A 83 8.57 -6.05 5.85
C ILE A 83 7.30 -6.27 6.67
N SER A 84 7.43 -6.78 7.89
CA SER A 84 6.29 -7.01 8.78
C SER A 84 5.68 -5.72 9.33
N TYR A 85 6.46 -4.65 9.52
CA TYR A 85 5.99 -3.39 10.08
C TYR A 85 5.59 -2.39 8.98
N GLU A 86 6.54 -1.95 8.17
CA GLU A 86 6.35 -0.85 7.23
C GLU A 86 5.64 -1.29 5.94
N LYS A 87 6.09 -2.38 5.29
CA LYS A 87 5.41 -2.87 4.07
C LYS A 87 3.98 -3.27 4.38
N GLY A 88 3.76 -4.05 5.45
CA GLY A 88 2.42 -4.46 5.84
C GLY A 88 1.51 -3.28 6.21
N GLY A 89 2.01 -2.33 6.98
CA GLY A 89 1.28 -1.10 7.32
C GLY A 89 0.99 -0.24 6.07
N ARG A 90 1.89 -0.24 5.08
CA ARG A 90 1.69 0.47 3.82
C ARG A 90 0.62 -0.20 2.96
N VAL A 91 0.55 -1.52 2.95
CA VAL A 91 -0.53 -2.27 2.29
C VAL A 91 -1.88 -1.94 2.93
N LEU A 92 -1.95 -1.82 4.26
CA LEU A 92 -3.17 -1.37 4.96
C LEU A 92 -3.56 0.05 4.54
N ARG A 93 -2.60 0.99 4.48
CA ARG A 93 -2.85 2.37 4.04
C ARG A 93 -3.37 2.41 2.60
N MET A 94 -2.77 1.64 1.71
CA MET A 94 -3.18 1.52 0.31
C MET A 94 -4.61 1.02 0.19
N ILE A 95 -4.97 0.01 0.95
CA ILE A 95 -6.34 -0.55 0.99
C ILE A 95 -7.31 0.47 1.58
N ASP A 96 -7.01 1.10 2.73
CA ASP A 96 -7.87 2.11 3.35
C ASP A 96 -8.16 3.27 2.38
N ASN A 97 -7.14 3.85 1.76
CA ASN A 97 -7.33 4.93 0.78
C ASN A 97 -8.20 4.50 -0.41
N PHE A 98 -8.06 3.27 -0.86
CA PHE A 98 -8.85 2.75 -1.97
C PHE A 98 -10.31 2.52 -1.59
N LEU A 99 -10.57 1.92 -0.43
CA LEU A 99 -11.92 1.66 0.09
C LEU A 99 -12.65 2.94 0.52
N GLY A 100 -11.90 3.93 0.99
CA GLY A 100 -12.38 5.10 1.70
C GLY A 100 -12.56 4.83 3.19
N GLU A 101 -12.33 5.89 3.98
CA GLU A 101 -12.24 5.81 5.45
C GLU A 101 -13.43 5.13 6.12
N GLU A 102 -14.64 5.46 5.69
CA GLU A 102 -15.85 4.91 6.31
C GLU A 102 -16.02 3.40 6.09
N ASN A 103 -15.71 2.90 4.87
CA ASN A 103 -15.74 1.48 4.57
C ASN A 103 -14.67 0.72 5.37
N PHE A 104 -13.46 1.29 5.44
CA PHE A 104 -12.37 0.70 6.20
C PHE A 104 -12.73 0.64 7.69
N ARG A 105 -13.18 1.75 8.27
CA ARG A 105 -13.62 1.84 9.68
C ARG A 105 -14.71 0.81 10.01
N LYS A 106 -15.76 0.72 9.18
CA LYS A 106 -16.85 -0.25 9.37
C LYS A 106 -16.35 -1.70 9.26
N GLY A 107 -15.46 -1.98 8.33
CA GLY A 107 -14.85 -3.30 8.15
C GLY A 107 -14.02 -3.72 9.35
N VAL A 108 -13.18 -2.83 9.86
CA VAL A 108 -12.38 -3.03 11.08
C VAL A 108 -13.30 -3.27 12.29
N ALA A 109 -14.29 -2.40 12.50
CA ALA A 109 -15.23 -2.55 13.61
C ALA A 109 -16.00 -3.88 13.55
N SER A 110 -16.44 -4.28 12.35
CA SER A 110 -17.11 -5.56 12.13
C SER A 110 -16.22 -6.76 12.47
N TYR A 111 -14.93 -6.71 12.06
CA TYR A 111 -13.94 -7.73 12.37
C TYR A 111 -13.68 -7.84 13.88
N LEU A 112 -13.38 -6.71 14.54
CA LEU A 112 -13.11 -6.69 15.98
C LEU A 112 -14.31 -7.18 16.80
N ASN A 113 -15.55 -6.82 16.42
CA ASN A 113 -16.76 -7.29 17.11
C ASN A 113 -16.99 -8.79 16.98
N GLU A 114 -16.70 -9.40 15.82
CA GLU A 114 -16.90 -10.83 15.60
C GLU A 114 -15.83 -11.68 16.30
N PHE A 115 -14.58 -11.18 16.32
CA PHE A 115 -13.42 -11.92 16.82
C PHE A 115 -12.95 -11.49 18.22
N LYS A 116 -13.64 -10.56 18.91
CA LYS A 116 -13.27 -10.16 20.27
C LYS A 116 -13.15 -11.38 21.20
N TYR A 117 -12.04 -11.43 21.93
CA TYR A 117 -11.65 -12.54 22.81
C TYR A 117 -11.42 -13.88 22.09
N LYS A 118 -11.10 -13.83 20.79
CA LYS A 118 -10.82 -15.01 19.96
C LYS A 118 -9.54 -14.82 19.17
N ASN A 119 -9.14 -15.90 18.50
CA ASN A 119 -8.05 -15.88 17.54
C ASN A 119 -8.60 -15.71 16.12
N ALA A 120 -7.87 -14.99 15.27
CA ALA A 120 -8.21 -14.75 13.87
C ALA A 120 -7.00 -14.98 12.95
N ILE A 121 -7.28 -15.15 11.67
CA ILE A 121 -6.29 -15.19 10.58
C ILE A 121 -6.52 -14.02 9.62
N SER A 122 -5.55 -13.75 8.76
CA SER A 122 -5.63 -12.67 7.77
C SER A 122 -6.90 -12.71 6.92
N GLU A 123 -7.31 -13.91 6.50
CA GLU A 123 -8.49 -14.09 5.67
C GLU A 123 -9.78 -13.62 6.35
N ASP A 124 -9.88 -13.76 7.65
CA ASP A 124 -11.04 -13.28 8.42
C ASP A 124 -11.16 -11.76 8.33
N PHE A 125 -10.04 -11.08 8.52
CA PHE A 125 -9.99 -9.62 8.40
C PHE A 125 -10.38 -9.14 6.99
N TRP A 126 -9.78 -9.72 5.96
CA TRP A 126 -10.08 -9.34 4.56
C TRP A 126 -11.53 -9.61 4.16
N LYS A 127 -12.13 -10.67 4.70
CA LYS A 127 -13.54 -11.00 4.49
C LYS A 127 -14.47 -9.89 4.99
N HIS A 128 -14.18 -9.31 6.16
CA HIS A 128 -14.95 -8.21 6.71
C HIS A 128 -14.85 -6.94 5.88
N LEU A 129 -13.66 -6.56 5.48
CA LEU A 129 -13.45 -5.41 4.58
C LEU A 129 -14.13 -5.61 3.23
N SER A 130 -14.03 -6.81 2.64
CA SER A 130 -14.67 -7.11 1.36
C SER A 130 -16.20 -7.05 1.46
N ARG A 131 -16.77 -7.56 2.56
CA ARG A 131 -18.23 -7.56 2.80
C ARG A 131 -18.79 -6.14 2.88
N VAL A 132 -18.10 -5.26 3.59
CA VAL A 132 -18.53 -3.87 3.80
C VAL A 132 -18.35 -3.03 2.54
N SER A 133 -17.19 -3.10 1.91
CA SER A 133 -16.84 -2.25 0.76
C SER A 133 -17.39 -2.73 -0.59
N LYS A 134 -17.78 -4.01 -0.69
CA LYS A 134 -18.10 -4.71 -1.94
C LYS A 134 -16.93 -4.79 -2.93
N ILE A 135 -15.72 -4.56 -2.45
CA ILE A 135 -14.46 -4.65 -3.21
C ILE A 135 -13.78 -5.97 -2.85
N PRO A 136 -13.10 -6.68 -3.77
CA PRO A 136 -12.44 -7.95 -3.50
C PRO A 136 -11.12 -7.77 -2.72
N VAL A 137 -11.20 -7.27 -1.49
CA VAL A 137 -10.03 -6.91 -0.66
C VAL A 137 -9.12 -8.10 -0.42
N LYS A 138 -9.67 -9.31 -0.26
CA LYS A 138 -8.88 -10.54 -0.10
C LYS A 138 -7.96 -10.78 -1.31
N GLU A 139 -8.44 -10.56 -2.52
CA GLU A 139 -7.64 -10.69 -3.74
C GLU A 139 -6.49 -9.67 -3.76
N ILE A 140 -6.83 -8.41 -3.47
CA ILE A 140 -5.84 -7.33 -3.37
C ILE A 140 -4.77 -7.72 -2.35
N ALA A 141 -5.17 -7.93 -1.10
CA ALA A 141 -4.26 -8.20 0.00
C ALA A 141 -3.36 -9.42 -0.24
N ASN A 142 -3.92 -10.54 -0.70
CA ASN A 142 -3.14 -11.75 -0.94
C ASN A 142 -2.04 -11.55 -2.00
N SER A 143 -2.25 -10.69 -2.99
CA SER A 143 -1.22 -10.37 -3.98
C SER A 143 -0.03 -9.61 -3.40
N TRP A 144 -0.20 -8.97 -2.23
CA TRP A 144 0.84 -8.22 -1.53
C TRP A 144 1.47 -8.99 -0.37
N ILE A 145 0.65 -9.68 0.44
CA ILE A 145 1.15 -10.31 1.67
C ILE A 145 1.79 -11.68 1.43
N LYS A 146 1.43 -12.38 0.33
CA LYS A 146 1.90 -13.75 0.05
C LYS A 146 3.08 -13.83 -0.91
N GLN A 147 3.62 -12.69 -1.35
CA GLN A 147 4.78 -12.70 -2.25
C GLN A 147 5.80 -11.61 -1.90
N LYS A 148 7.05 -11.90 -2.25
CA LYS A 148 8.21 -11.02 -2.12
C LYS A 148 8.21 -9.95 -3.20
N GLY A 149 8.81 -8.79 -2.91
CA GLY A 149 9.01 -7.71 -3.86
C GLY A 149 7.77 -6.86 -4.07
N TYR A 150 7.90 -5.90 -4.95
CA TYR A 150 6.86 -4.94 -5.30
C TYR A 150 6.94 -4.58 -6.80
N PRO A 151 5.87 -4.00 -7.39
CA PRO A 151 5.87 -3.65 -8.80
C PRO A 151 6.51 -2.28 -9.08
N LEU A 152 7.08 -2.16 -10.27
CA LEU A 152 7.26 -0.92 -11.00
C LEU A 152 6.04 -0.69 -11.89
N VAL A 153 5.34 0.40 -11.65
CA VAL A 153 4.18 0.81 -12.45
C VAL A 153 4.65 1.80 -13.51
N LYS A 154 4.60 1.41 -14.77
CA LYS A 154 4.98 2.27 -15.90
C LYS A 154 3.77 2.97 -16.46
N ILE A 155 3.85 4.27 -16.65
CA ILE A 155 2.78 5.10 -17.21
C ILE A 155 3.28 5.77 -18.48
N SER A 156 2.54 5.57 -19.56
CA SER A 156 2.80 6.20 -20.84
C SER A 156 1.52 6.74 -21.46
N GLU A 157 1.66 7.76 -22.29
CA GLU A 157 0.56 8.35 -23.06
C GLU A 157 0.81 8.14 -24.55
N LYS A 158 -0.22 7.75 -25.28
CA LYS A 158 -0.20 7.63 -26.74
C LYS A 158 -1.58 7.92 -27.30
N ASN A 159 -1.67 8.86 -28.25
CA ASN A 159 -2.93 9.25 -28.90
C ASN A 159 -4.04 9.65 -27.89
N SER A 160 -3.68 10.43 -26.87
CA SER A 160 -4.58 10.84 -25.77
C SER A 160 -5.17 9.67 -24.97
N GLU A 161 -4.54 8.50 -25.00
CA GLU A 161 -4.86 7.36 -24.17
C GLU A 161 -3.72 7.05 -23.22
N ILE A 162 -4.06 6.70 -21.98
CA ILE A 162 -3.09 6.36 -20.95
C ILE A 162 -2.94 4.85 -20.89
N PHE A 163 -1.71 4.39 -20.97
CA PHE A 163 -1.34 2.99 -20.77
C PHE A 163 -0.62 2.85 -19.44
N VAL A 164 -1.10 1.94 -18.61
CA VAL A 164 -0.48 1.56 -17.35
C VAL A 164 -0.04 0.11 -17.45
N GLU A 165 1.23 -0.14 -17.16
CA GLU A 165 1.83 -1.46 -17.19
C GLU A 165 2.52 -1.73 -15.86
N GLN A 166 2.47 -2.98 -15.36
CA GLN A 166 3.21 -3.39 -14.18
C GLN A 166 4.23 -4.48 -14.53
N GLU A 167 5.37 -4.37 -13.90
CA GLU A 167 6.39 -5.43 -13.88
C GLU A 167 7.00 -5.48 -12.47
N PRO A 168 7.63 -6.58 -12.04
CA PRO A 168 8.41 -6.57 -10.81
C PRO A 168 9.52 -5.52 -10.88
N PHE A 169 9.72 -4.78 -9.79
CA PHE A 169 10.81 -3.78 -9.72
C PHE A 169 12.18 -4.42 -9.97
N GLN A 170 12.38 -5.63 -9.48
CA GLN A 170 13.61 -6.39 -9.69
C GLN A 170 13.38 -7.58 -10.64
N GLU A 171 14.25 -7.75 -11.61
CA GLU A 171 14.14 -8.79 -12.66
C GLU A 171 14.10 -10.21 -12.12
N TYR A 172 14.75 -10.50 -10.99
CA TYR A 172 14.74 -11.84 -10.39
C TYR A 172 13.39 -12.21 -9.76
N PHE A 173 12.44 -11.28 -9.66
CA PHE A 173 11.05 -11.57 -9.33
C PHE A 173 10.16 -11.73 -10.58
N LYS A 174 10.75 -11.92 -11.76
CA LYS A 174 10.04 -12.09 -13.03
C LYS A 174 8.87 -13.06 -12.93
N GLY A 175 7.75 -12.71 -13.54
CA GLY A 175 6.52 -13.50 -13.54
C GLY A 175 5.54 -13.15 -12.43
N LYS A 176 5.95 -12.39 -11.41
CA LYS A 176 5.03 -11.90 -10.37
C LYS A 176 4.16 -10.77 -10.91
N LYS A 177 2.97 -10.69 -10.35
CA LYS A 177 1.97 -9.67 -10.67
C LYS A 177 1.17 -9.34 -9.40
N TRP A 178 0.79 -8.08 -9.27
CA TRP A 178 0.01 -7.59 -8.13
C TRP A 178 -1.37 -7.11 -8.58
N THR A 179 -2.35 -7.24 -7.70
CA THR A 179 -3.62 -6.53 -7.81
C THR A 179 -3.44 -5.18 -7.14
N ILE A 180 -3.27 -4.12 -7.93
CA ILE A 180 -2.91 -2.80 -7.45
C ILE A 180 -4.16 -1.93 -7.33
N PRO A 181 -4.54 -1.48 -6.12
CA PRO A 181 -5.53 -0.42 -5.94
C PRO A 181 -4.90 0.92 -6.31
N LEU A 182 -4.86 1.19 -7.62
CA LEU A 182 -4.20 2.34 -8.18
C LEU A 182 -5.03 3.60 -7.98
N THR A 183 -4.41 4.64 -7.45
CA THR A 183 -4.96 6.00 -7.38
C THR A 183 -4.22 6.88 -8.37
N VAL A 184 -4.97 7.63 -9.19
CA VAL A 184 -4.41 8.53 -10.21
C VAL A 184 -4.99 9.92 -10.01
N GLN A 185 -4.14 10.87 -9.69
CA GLN A 185 -4.51 12.28 -9.63
C GLN A 185 -4.54 12.86 -11.04
N THR A 186 -5.61 13.57 -11.34
CA THR A 186 -5.87 14.26 -12.60
C THR A 186 -6.23 15.72 -12.34
N ALA A 187 -6.49 16.51 -13.38
CA ALA A 187 -7.00 17.88 -13.24
C ALA A 187 -8.39 17.92 -12.57
N ASP A 188 -9.20 16.87 -12.76
CA ASP A 188 -10.59 16.80 -12.30
C ASP A 188 -10.73 16.13 -10.92
N GLY A 189 -9.63 15.59 -10.36
CA GLY A 189 -9.63 14.90 -9.06
C GLY A 189 -8.82 13.61 -9.04
N VAL A 190 -9.18 12.71 -8.13
CA VAL A 190 -8.47 11.42 -7.94
C VAL A 190 -9.35 10.27 -8.41
N GLU A 191 -8.87 9.58 -9.42
CA GLU A 191 -9.48 8.35 -9.95
C GLU A 191 -8.94 7.12 -9.23
N LYS A 192 -9.82 6.14 -8.98
CA LYS A 192 -9.48 4.86 -8.33
C LYS A 192 -9.69 3.71 -9.29
N ILE A 193 -8.65 2.96 -9.57
CA ILE A 193 -8.64 1.89 -10.57
C ILE A 193 -8.10 0.61 -9.95
N LEU A 194 -8.86 -0.47 -10.01
CA LEU A 194 -8.36 -1.78 -9.59
C LEU A 194 -7.59 -2.43 -10.75
N PHE A 195 -6.28 -2.32 -10.69
CA PHE A 195 -5.36 -2.77 -11.74
C PHE A 195 -4.88 -4.20 -11.47
N ARG A 196 -5.38 -5.17 -12.24
CA ARG A 196 -5.11 -6.61 -12.10
C ARG A 196 -4.22 -7.18 -13.18
N GLU A 197 -4.32 -6.64 -14.38
CA GLU A 197 -3.67 -7.14 -15.59
C GLU A 197 -2.19 -6.72 -15.61
N LYS A 198 -1.41 -7.28 -16.50
CA LYS A 198 -0.05 -6.82 -16.76
C LYS A 198 -0.05 -5.41 -17.38
N LYS A 199 -1.08 -5.11 -18.19
CA LYS A 199 -1.24 -3.83 -18.88
C LYS A 199 -2.71 -3.50 -19.04
N ILE A 200 -3.07 -2.25 -18.77
CA ILE A 200 -4.40 -1.70 -19.02
C ILE A 200 -4.31 -0.40 -19.81
N ARG A 201 -5.41 -0.10 -20.48
CA ARG A 201 -5.65 1.20 -21.12
C ARG A 201 -6.72 1.94 -20.33
N ILE A 202 -6.40 3.18 -19.95
CA ILE A 202 -7.31 4.02 -19.19
C ILE A 202 -7.77 5.16 -20.11
N LYS A 203 -9.06 5.33 -20.21
CA LYS A 203 -9.67 6.46 -20.92
C LYS A 203 -9.89 7.62 -19.94
N LEU A 204 -8.83 8.27 -19.53
CA LEU A 204 -8.89 9.50 -18.76
C LEU A 204 -8.60 10.66 -19.72
N LYS A 205 -9.51 11.65 -19.75
CA LYS A 205 -9.25 12.93 -20.41
C LYS A 205 -8.72 13.88 -19.35
N SER A 206 -7.42 14.03 -19.28
CA SER A 206 -6.79 14.99 -18.36
C SER A 206 -5.53 15.56 -18.99
N GLU A 207 -5.22 16.81 -18.65
CA GLU A 207 -3.99 17.48 -19.07
C GLU A 207 -2.75 16.81 -18.48
N PHE A 208 -2.89 16.19 -17.31
CA PHE A 208 -1.84 15.44 -16.62
C PHE A 208 -2.42 14.27 -15.83
N PHE A 209 -1.55 13.36 -15.41
CA PHE A 209 -1.87 12.33 -14.43
C PHE A 209 -0.65 11.98 -13.60
N LYS A 210 -0.88 11.82 -12.30
CA LYS A 210 0.11 11.39 -11.33
C LYS A 210 -0.44 10.18 -10.59
N ALA A 211 0.21 9.02 -10.75
CA ALA A 211 -0.15 7.80 -10.04
C ALA A 211 0.33 7.83 -8.59
N ASN A 212 -0.20 6.92 -7.79
CA ASN A 212 0.14 6.80 -6.37
C ASN A 212 -0.12 8.09 -5.59
N HIS A 213 -1.34 8.64 -5.72
CA HIS A 213 -1.73 9.86 -5.04
C HIS A 213 -1.48 9.77 -3.54
N ASN A 214 -0.90 10.83 -2.95
CA ASN A 214 -0.43 10.89 -1.55
C ASN A 214 0.56 9.78 -1.19
N GLN A 215 1.25 9.20 -2.16
CA GLN A 215 2.16 8.07 -1.95
C GLN A 215 1.56 6.99 -1.06
N SER A 216 0.31 6.61 -1.32
CA SER A 216 -0.43 5.67 -0.46
C SER A 216 -0.06 4.20 -0.70
N GLY A 217 0.43 3.85 -1.89
CA GLY A 217 0.78 2.50 -2.27
C GLY A 217 2.24 2.14 -1.99
N PHE A 218 2.52 0.84 -2.00
CA PHE A 218 3.87 0.27 -1.83
C PHE A 218 4.45 -0.16 -3.18
N PHE A 219 4.69 0.80 -4.08
CA PHE A 219 5.23 0.57 -5.42
C PHE A 219 5.90 1.83 -5.95
N ARG A 220 6.76 1.66 -6.95
CA ARG A 220 7.40 2.77 -7.67
C ARG A 220 6.69 3.05 -8.98
N VAL A 221 6.82 4.29 -9.47
CA VAL A 221 6.19 4.73 -10.71
C VAL A 221 7.23 5.26 -11.69
N LYS A 222 7.16 4.78 -12.92
CA LYS A 222 7.96 5.31 -14.04
C LYS A 222 7.06 5.99 -15.05
N TYR A 223 7.24 7.28 -15.21
CA TYR A 223 6.49 8.10 -16.16
C TYR A 223 7.20 8.22 -17.50
N SER A 224 6.44 8.42 -18.58
CA SER A 224 7.02 8.83 -19.87
C SER A 224 7.61 10.24 -19.78
N PRO A 225 8.60 10.58 -20.63
CA PRO A 225 9.18 11.92 -20.66
C PRO A 225 8.13 13.04 -20.88
N GLU A 226 7.10 12.74 -21.66
CA GLU A 226 6.01 13.69 -21.91
C GLU A 226 5.20 14.01 -20.65
N ASN A 227 4.83 12.96 -19.89
CA ASN A 227 4.09 13.17 -18.65
C ASN A 227 4.96 13.83 -17.57
N LEU A 228 6.26 13.51 -17.52
CA LEU A 228 7.20 14.18 -16.60
C LEU A 228 7.27 15.68 -16.84
N ARG A 229 7.29 16.14 -18.09
CA ARG A 229 7.26 17.58 -18.42
C ARG A 229 5.96 18.26 -17.92
N LYS A 230 4.83 17.57 -18.02
CA LYS A 230 3.55 18.06 -17.48
C LYS A 230 3.62 18.14 -15.95
N ILE A 231 4.11 17.11 -15.29
CA ILE A 231 4.32 17.05 -13.83
C ILE A 231 5.26 18.17 -13.38
N GLU A 232 6.39 18.40 -14.07
CA GLU A 232 7.33 19.49 -13.78
C GLU A 232 6.66 20.87 -13.80
N ASN A 233 5.82 21.13 -14.79
CA ASN A 233 5.07 22.39 -14.86
C ASN A 233 4.11 22.57 -13.68
N LEU A 234 3.49 21.49 -13.22
CA LEU A 234 2.60 21.51 -12.05
C LEU A 234 3.35 21.67 -10.73
N ILE A 235 4.57 21.13 -10.64
CA ILE A 235 5.47 21.36 -9.51
C ILE A 235 5.80 22.85 -9.40
N LYS A 236 6.17 23.50 -10.52
CA LYS A 236 6.42 24.96 -10.57
C LYS A 236 5.19 25.78 -10.15
N GLN A 237 3.99 25.27 -10.42
CA GLN A 237 2.72 25.89 -10.01
C GLN A 237 2.29 25.52 -8.56
N LYS A 238 3.09 24.76 -7.81
CA LYS A 238 2.79 24.31 -6.44
C LYS A 238 1.47 23.52 -6.31
N LYS A 239 1.18 22.66 -7.30
CA LYS A 239 -0.07 21.87 -7.35
C LYS A 239 0.02 20.53 -6.60
N PHE A 240 1.20 20.11 -6.16
CA PHE A 240 1.40 18.89 -5.40
C PHE A 240 1.73 19.17 -3.93
N ASN A 241 1.31 18.27 -3.06
CA ASN A 241 1.69 18.28 -1.64
C ASN A 241 3.10 17.67 -1.45
N SER A 242 3.62 17.76 -0.22
CA SER A 242 4.95 17.25 0.14
C SER A 242 5.14 15.76 -0.17
N LEU A 243 4.16 14.92 0.15
CA LEU A 243 4.19 13.48 -0.10
C LEU A 243 4.35 13.16 -1.59
N ASP A 244 3.56 13.83 -2.43
CA ASP A 244 3.58 13.60 -3.87
C ASP A 244 4.87 14.12 -4.50
N LEU A 245 5.40 15.26 -4.04
CA LEU A 245 6.69 15.80 -4.47
C LEU A 245 7.84 14.85 -4.13
N PHE A 246 7.92 14.44 -2.87
CA PHE A 246 8.95 13.52 -2.40
C PHE A 246 8.89 12.17 -3.13
N GLY A 247 7.67 11.66 -3.37
CA GLY A 247 7.49 10.42 -4.11
C GLY A 247 7.93 10.50 -5.57
N ILE A 248 7.63 11.61 -6.26
CA ILE A 248 8.09 11.85 -7.64
C ILE A 248 9.61 11.91 -7.69
N GLU A 249 10.23 12.66 -6.78
CA GLU A 249 11.68 12.76 -6.66
C GLU A 249 12.31 11.39 -6.45
N ASN A 250 11.83 10.63 -5.48
CA ASN A 250 12.33 9.29 -5.17
C ASN A 250 12.17 8.30 -6.34
N ASP A 251 11.08 8.39 -7.09
CA ASP A 251 10.84 7.55 -8.26
C ASP A 251 11.78 7.89 -9.44
N LEU A 252 12.33 9.12 -9.49
CA LEU A 252 13.26 9.54 -10.53
C LEU A 252 14.71 9.08 -10.27
N PHE A 253 15.12 8.92 -8.99
CA PHE A 253 16.46 8.52 -8.61
C PHE A 253 16.69 7.00 -8.56
N ASN A 254 15.65 6.19 -8.76
CA ASN A 254 15.68 4.73 -8.75
C ASN A 254 15.12 4.14 -10.05
#